data_b0f68fc2ce52e3410868f7efdd5058cf
#
_entry.id   b0f68fc2ce52e3410868f7efdd5058cf
#
_cell.length_a   1.000
_cell.length_b   1.000
_cell.length_c   1.000
_cell.angle_alpha   90.00
_cell.angle_beta   90.00
_cell.angle_gamma   90.00
#
_symmetry.space_group_name_H-M   'P 1'
#
loop_
_entity.id
_entity.type
_entity.pdbx_description
1 polymer ?
#
loop_
_entity_poly.entity_id
_entity_poly.type
_entity_poly.pdbx_seq_one_letter_code
_entity_poly.pdbx_strand_id
1 'polypeptide(L)'
;GATASSGKVTITSAGTYIVQGSLNGQVLIEATKEDFIHLVLNSVTIKSTNGPAIYGTAASKVVITLVGDNTLSDSNNYSAVNGEPDACIFIDSDVSINGSGSINVTGNYNDAIRCKKDLKLISGKITIPKATQRGIKAKNSICILDADIDITSQNSAIKVTKDDDPEKGFVVIDGGKINISTGKDAIHAETHLTIRDGYINVKKCEEGIEGQMVDILGGEIHVFAYNDAINA
;
A
#
# COMPACT_ATOMS: atom_id res chain seq x y z
N GLY A 1 -14.95 -13.26 15.44
CA GLY A 1 -14.64 -14.25 14.42
C GLY A 1 -14.79 -13.72 13.02
N ALA A 2 -14.98 -14.62 12.09
CA ALA A 2 -15.27 -14.27 10.70
C ALA A 2 -16.58 -14.92 10.24
N THR A 3 -17.30 -14.22 9.37
CA THR A 3 -18.50 -14.71 8.69
C THR A 3 -18.37 -14.51 7.19
N ALA A 4 -18.93 -15.43 6.41
CA ALA A 4 -18.99 -15.31 4.96
C ALA A 4 -20.44 -15.35 4.48
N SER A 5 -20.85 -14.36 3.68
CA SER A 5 -22.18 -14.26 3.15
C SER A 5 -22.18 -13.40 1.88
N SER A 6 -22.85 -13.88 0.82
CA SER A 6 -23.16 -13.10 -0.39
C SER A 6 -21.97 -12.30 -0.96
N GLY A 7 -20.82 -12.96 -1.15
CA GLY A 7 -19.63 -12.31 -1.71
C GLY A 7 -18.87 -11.40 -0.72
N LYS A 8 -19.20 -11.44 0.57
CA LYS A 8 -18.49 -10.69 1.60
C LYS A 8 -17.97 -11.63 2.69
N VAL A 9 -16.70 -11.47 3.05
CA VAL A 9 -16.10 -12.06 4.25
C VAL A 9 -15.92 -10.94 5.26
N THR A 10 -16.58 -11.03 6.41
CA THR A 10 -16.50 -10.01 7.47
C THR A 10 -15.73 -10.54 8.66
N ILE A 11 -14.70 -9.84 9.09
CA ILE A 11 -13.85 -10.14 10.25
C ILE A 11 -14.18 -9.13 11.34
N THR A 12 -14.60 -9.60 12.51
CA THR A 12 -15.15 -8.77 13.59
C THR A 12 -14.39 -8.87 14.92
N SER A 13 -13.32 -9.64 15.01
CA SER A 13 -12.52 -9.74 16.24
C SER A 13 -11.06 -10.10 15.95
N ALA A 14 -10.20 -9.91 16.94
CA ALA A 14 -8.79 -10.32 16.89
C ALA A 14 -8.61 -11.78 16.46
N GLY A 15 -7.55 -12.07 15.74
CA GLY A 15 -7.22 -13.42 15.31
C GLY A 15 -6.38 -13.49 14.03
N THR A 16 -6.03 -14.72 13.67
CA THR A 16 -5.39 -15.06 12.40
C THR A 16 -6.41 -15.67 11.45
N TYR A 17 -6.53 -15.08 10.27
CA TYR A 17 -7.48 -15.46 9.24
C TYR A 17 -6.75 -15.81 7.95
N ILE A 18 -6.93 -17.04 7.49
CA ILE A 18 -6.35 -17.50 6.22
C ILE A 18 -7.40 -17.35 5.13
N VAL A 19 -7.09 -16.57 4.11
CA VAL A 19 -7.96 -16.36 2.94
C VAL A 19 -7.31 -17.03 1.73
N GLN A 20 -8.04 -17.95 1.10
CA GLN A 20 -7.54 -18.71 -0.05
C GLN A 20 -8.64 -18.96 -1.08
N GLY A 21 -8.24 -19.29 -2.30
CA GLY A 21 -9.17 -19.57 -3.41
C GLY A 21 -9.65 -18.29 -4.11
N SER A 22 -10.93 -18.19 -4.44
CA SER A 22 -11.47 -17.09 -5.22
C SER A 22 -12.69 -16.46 -4.56
N LEU A 23 -12.70 -15.13 -4.47
CA LEU A 23 -13.81 -14.33 -3.94
C LEU A 23 -14.21 -13.27 -4.97
N ASN A 24 -15.43 -13.37 -5.51
CA ASN A 24 -16.07 -12.25 -6.21
C ASN A 24 -16.79 -11.38 -5.18
N GLY A 25 -16.05 -10.42 -4.62
CA GLY A 25 -16.55 -9.62 -3.51
C GLY A 25 -15.46 -8.98 -2.68
N GLN A 26 -15.67 -8.90 -1.38
CA GLN A 26 -14.85 -8.09 -0.46
C GLN A 26 -14.51 -8.83 0.82
N VAL A 27 -13.29 -8.64 1.31
CA VAL A 27 -12.91 -8.90 2.71
C VAL A 27 -13.07 -7.60 3.49
N LEU A 28 -14.01 -7.58 4.44
CA LEU A 28 -14.27 -6.46 5.33
C LEU A 28 -13.70 -6.78 6.72
N ILE A 29 -12.86 -5.89 7.24
CA ILE A 29 -12.36 -5.92 8.61
C ILE A 29 -13.09 -4.83 9.40
N GLU A 30 -13.97 -5.24 10.29
CA GLU A 30 -14.84 -4.38 11.10
C GLU A 30 -14.72 -4.79 12.56
N ALA A 31 -13.48 -4.78 13.04
CA ALA A 31 -13.10 -5.15 14.39
C ALA A 31 -13.10 -3.93 15.32
N THR A 32 -12.58 -4.07 16.54
CA THR A 32 -12.39 -2.92 17.44
C THR A 32 -11.00 -2.33 17.32
N LYS A 33 -10.79 -1.12 17.85
CA LYS A 33 -9.47 -0.44 17.83
C LYS A 33 -8.40 -1.13 18.67
N GLU A 34 -8.77 -2.10 19.48
CA GLU A 34 -7.88 -2.94 20.29
C GLU A 34 -7.55 -4.27 19.62
N ASP A 35 -8.31 -4.65 18.59
CA ASP A 35 -8.16 -5.94 17.93
C ASP A 35 -6.97 -5.96 16.96
N PHE A 36 -6.06 -6.89 17.18
CA PHE A 36 -4.99 -7.21 16.23
C PHE A 36 -5.49 -8.25 15.21
N ILE A 37 -5.39 -7.92 13.95
CA ILE A 37 -5.81 -8.79 12.84
C ILE A 37 -4.59 -9.27 12.07
N HIS A 38 -4.41 -10.59 11.99
CA HIS A 38 -3.44 -11.21 11.10
C HIS A 38 -4.16 -11.85 9.92
N LEU A 39 -4.01 -11.27 8.74
CA LEU A 39 -4.61 -11.74 7.50
C LEU A 39 -3.56 -12.46 6.66
N VAL A 40 -3.68 -13.76 6.50
CA VAL A 40 -2.81 -14.56 5.64
C VAL A 40 -3.49 -14.74 4.29
N LEU A 41 -2.94 -14.12 3.25
CA LEU A 41 -3.38 -14.31 1.86
C LEU A 41 -2.59 -15.47 1.28
N ASN A 42 -3.28 -16.58 1.02
CA ASN A 42 -2.66 -17.82 0.56
C ASN A 42 -3.22 -18.21 -0.82
N SER A 43 -2.56 -17.77 -1.87
CA SER A 43 -2.96 -18.04 -3.26
C SER A 43 -4.42 -17.65 -3.52
N VAL A 44 -4.80 -16.44 -3.09
CA VAL A 44 -6.16 -15.94 -3.19
C VAL A 44 -6.33 -14.97 -4.37
N THR A 45 -7.48 -15.07 -5.04
CA THR A 45 -7.95 -14.07 -6.00
C THR A 45 -9.19 -13.38 -5.43
N ILE A 46 -9.11 -12.07 -5.22
CA ILE A 46 -10.25 -11.24 -4.81
C ILE A 46 -10.55 -10.24 -5.91
N LYS A 47 -11.76 -10.30 -6.43
CA LYS A 47 -12.28 -9.33 -7.39
C LYS A 47 -13.52 -8.65 -6.81
N SER A 48 -13.35 -7.41 -6.35
CA SER A 48 -14.47 -6.67 -5.80
C SER A 48 -15.44 -6.23 -6.90
N THR A 49 -16.71 -6.33 -6.61
CA THR A 49 -17.81 -5.86 -7.48
C THR A 49 -18.33 -4.49 -7.03
N ASN A 50 -17.98 -4.06 -5.80
CA ASN A 50 -18.33 -2.75 -5.25
C ASN A 50 -17.32 -2.37 -4.16
N GLY A 51 -16.62 -1.26 -4.35
CA GLY A 51 -15.62 -0.76 -3.41
C GLY A 51 -14.30 -1.54 -3.39
N PRO A 52 -13.56 -1.47 -2.27
CA PRO A 52 -12.29 -2.15 -2.07
C PRO A 52 -12.38 -3.69 -2.17
N ALA A 53 -11.28 -4.33 -2.52
CA ALA A 53 -11.12 -5.79 -2.35
C ALA A 53 -10.88 -6.15 -0.87
N ILE A 54 -10.06 -5.36 -0.18
CA ILE A 54 -9.88 -5.44 1.28
C ILE A 54 -10.24 -4.08 1.87
N TYR A 55 -11.20 -4.06 2.77
CA TYR A 55 -11.67 -2.86 3.44
C TYR A 55 -11.58 -3.02 4.97
N GLY A 56 -10.71 -2.27 5.61
CA GLY A 56 -10.54 -2.23 7.06
C GLY A 56 -11.06 -0.91 7.63
N THR A 57 -12.16 -0.95 8.38
CA THR A 57 -12.77 0.24 9.00
C THR A 57 -12.21 0.51 10.38
N ALA A 58 -11.82 -0.53 11.12
CA ALA A 58 -11.19 -0.42 12.43
C ALA A 58 -10.39 -1.69 12.78
N ALA A 59 -9.22 -1.49 13.36
CA ALA A 59 -8.38 -2.47 14.03
C ALA A 59 -7.30 -1.72 14.82
N SER A 60 -6.61 -2.37 15.76
CA SER A 60 -5.38 -1.80 16.33
C SER A 60 -4.26 -1.83 15.29
N LYS A 61 -4.13 -2.95 14.61
CA LYS A 61 -3.17 -3.18 13.53
C LYS A 61 -3.63 -4.33 12.65
N VAL A 62 -3.35 -4.23 11.35
CA VAL A 62 -3.52 -5.32 10.40
C VAL A 62 -2.14 -5.77 9.87
N VAL A 63 -1.83 -7.04 10.03
CA VAL A 63 -0.67 -7.67 9.38
C VAL A 63 -1.17 -8.52 8.23
N ILE A 64 -0.67 -8.27 7.03
CA ILE A 64 -0.95 -9.06 5.84
C ILE A 64 0.28 -9.90 5.52
N THR A 65 0.15 -11.22 5.61
CA THR A 65 1.21 -12.17 5.25
C THR A 65 0.92 -12.80 3.90
N LEU A 66 1.86 -12.67 2.97
CA LEU A 66 1.75 -13.19 1.61
C LEU A 66 2.31 -14.62 1.52
N VAL A 67 1.47 -15.55 1.10
CA VAL A 67 1.84 -16.95 0.81
C VAL A 67 1.36 -17.28 -0.60
N GLY A 68 2.24 -17.81 -1.44
CA GLY A 68 1.94 -18.06 -2.86
C GLY A 68 1.63 -16.77 -3.63
N ASP A 69 0.87 -16.90 -4.71
CA ASP A 69 0.55 -15.79 -5.60
C ASP A 69 -0.87 -15.28 -5.36
N ASN A 70 -1.00 -14.01 -5.00
CA ASN A 70 -2.28 -13.38 -4.66
C ASN A 70 -2.62 -12.29 -5.67
N THR A 71 -3.89 -12.17 -6.04
CA THR A 71 -4.37 -11.17 -6.99
C THR A 71 -5.60 -10.47 -6.46
N LEU A 72 -5.53 -9.15 -6.34
CA LEU A 72 -6.61 -8.30 -5.86
C LEU A 72 -6.93 -7.21 -6.88
N SER A 73 -8.21 -7.02 -7.13
CA SER A 73 -8.71 -5.87 -7.91
C SER A 73 -9.97 -5.30 -7.27
N ASP A 74 -10.06 -3.98 -7.25
CA ASP A 74 -11.25 -3.29 -6.81
C ASP A 74 -12.24 -3.06 -7.96
N SER A 75 -13.42 -2.57 -7.60
CA SER A 75 -14.42 -2.10 -8.55
C SER A 75 -14.13 -0.64 -8.97
N ASN A 76 -14.65 -0.23 -10.14
CA ASN A 76 -14.78 1.19 -10.48
C ASN A 76 -15.94 1.87 -9.74
N ASN A 77 -16.79 1.10 -9.08
CA ASN A 77 -17.97 1.58 -8.37
C ASN A 77 -17.72 1.57 -6.86
N TYR A 78 -17.81 2.74 -6.26
CA TYR A 78 -17.58 2.96 -4.83
C TYR A 78 -18.74 3.74 -4.22
N SER A 79 -19.16 3.33 -3.03
CA SER A 79 -20.05 4.10 -2.18
C SER A 79 -19.23 4.88 -1.17
N ALA A 80 -18.42 5.82 -1.66
CA ALA A 80 -17.53 6.62 -0.82
C ALA A 80 -18.33 7.70 -0.06
N VAL A 81 -17.98 7.89 1.22
CA VAL A 81 -18.48 8.99 2.06
C VAL A 81 -17.29 9.91 2.38
N ASN A 82 -17.42 11.19 2.07
CA ASN A 82 -16.31 12.15 2.21
C ASN A 82 -15.02 11.72 1.45
N GLY A 83 -15.19 11.04 0.31
CA GLY A 83 -14.08 10.58 -0.51
C GLY A 83 -13.42 9.28 -0.06
N GLU A 84 -13.94 8.60 0.96
CA GLU A 84 -13.40 7.33 1.47
C GLU A 84 -14.48 6.24 1.54
N PRO A 85 -14.12 4.94 1.33
CA PRO A 85 -12.80 4.43 0.93
C PRO A 85 -12.44 4.80 -0.51
N ASP A 86 -11.14 4.81 -0.84
CA ASP A 86 -10.64 5.21 -2.16
C ASP A 86 -9.44 4.36 -2.65
N ALA A 87 -9.34 3.11 -2.21
CA ALA A 87 -8.26 2.21 -2.63
C ALA A 87 -8.70 0.75 -2.71
N CYS A 88 -8.01 -0.05 -3.52
CA CYS A 88 -8.26 -1.49 -3.62
C CYS A 88 -8.01 -2.21 -2.28
N ILE A 89 -6.92 -1.88 -1.59
CA ILE A 89 -6.70 -2.20 -0.18
C ILE A 89 -6.79 -0.89 0.60
N PHE A 90 -7.84 -0.72 1.37
CA PHE A 90 -8.05 0.46 2.22
C PHE A 90 -8.19 0.04 3.67
N ILE A 91 -7.29 0.51 4.53
CA ILE A 91 -7.27 0.11 5.95
C ILE A 91 -7.06 1.33 6.85
N ASP A 92 -8.02 1.55 7.77
CA ASP A 92 -7.96 2.63 8.77
C ASP A 92 -7.29 2.16 10.08
N SER A 93 -6.05 1.71 9.97
CA SER A 93 -5.18 1.35 11.12
C SER A 93 -3.73 1.27 10.65
N ASP A 94 -2.81 0.89 11.54
CA ASP A 94 -1.46 0.50 11.15
C ASP A 94 -1.48 -0.77 10.32
N VAL A 95 -0.63 -0.82 9.29
CA VAL A 95 -0.52 -1.97 8.38
C VAL A 95 0.93 -2.43 8.27
N SER A 96 1.13 -3.74 8.28
CA SER A 96 2.40 -4.35 7.88
C SER A 96 2.15 -5.42 6.82
N ILE A 97 2.94 -5.44 5.75
CA ILE A 97 2.90 -6.47 4.71
C ILE A 97 4.20 -7.24 4.76
N ASN A 98 4.12 -8.56 4.84
CA ASN A 98 5.27 -9.46 4.88
C ASN A 98 4.98 -10.79 4.16
N GLY A 99 5.92 -11.70 4.22
CA GLY A 99 5.80 -13.06 3.68
C GLY A 99 6.77 -13.29 2.51
N SER A 100 6.78 -14.53 2.01
CA SER A 100 7.62 -14.95 0.88
C SER A 100 6.85 -15.02 -0.44
N GLY A 101 5.54 -14.77 -0.40
CA GLY A 101 4.67 -14.80 -1.56
C GLY A 101 4.62 -13.47 -2.32
N SER A 102 3.71 -13.42 -3.27
CA SER A 102 3.45 -12.24 -4.10
C SER A 102 2.03 -11.72 -3.95
N ILE A 103 1.84 -10.43 -4.24
CA ILE A 103 0.53 -9.83 -4.40
C ILE A 103 0.51 -8.90 -5.60
N ASN A 104 -0.50 -9.07 -6.44
CA ASN A 104 -0.81 -8.17 -7.55
C ASN A 104 -2.06 -7.36 -7.18
N VAL A 105 -1.93 -6.04 -7.11
CA VAL A 105 -3.01 -5.13 -6.68
C VAL A 105 -3.32 -4.15 -7.80
N THR A 106 -4.54 -4.19 -8.31
CA THR A 106 -5.03 -3.25 -9.32
C THR A 106 -6.00 -2.26 -8.70
N GLY A 107 -5.63 -0.98 -8.70
CA GLY A 107 -6.47 0.14 -8.27
C GLY A 107 -7.22 0.74 -9.46
N ASN A 108 -8.44 0.27 -9.68
CA ASN A 108 -9.28 0.73 -10.81
C ASN A 108 -9.99 2.04 -10.51
N TYR A 109 -10.39 2.27 -9.27
CA TYR A 109 -11.09 3.48 -8.86
C TYR A 109 -10.12 4.63 -8.59
N ASN A 110 -9.19 4.43 -7.66
CA ASN A 110 -8.25 5.46 -7.21
C ASN A 110 -6.88 4.87 -6.88
N ASP A 111 -6.53 4.76 -5.60
CA ASP A 111 -5.26 4.22 -5.14
C ASP A 111 -5.26 2.67 -5.17
N ALA A 112 -4.10 2.04 -5.27
CA ALA A 112 -4.02 0.59 -5.14
C ALA A 112 -4.00 0.17 -3.66
N ILE A 113 -3.12 0.76 -2.85
CA ILE A 113 -2.99 0.47 -1.42
C ILE A 113 -3.03 1.78 -0.64
N ARG A 114 -3.94 1.87 0.35
CA ARG A 114 -4.03 3.01 1.26
C ARG A 114 -4.11 2.56 2.72
N CYS A 115 -3.21 3.10 3.53
CA CYS A 115 -3.17 2.97 4.98
C CYS A 115 -3.42 4.36 5.61
N LYS A 116 -4.32 4.45 6.59
CA LYS A 116 -4.62 5.74 7.24
C LYS A 116 -3.71 6.06 8.44
N LYS A 117 -2.72 5.21 8.70
CA LYS A 117 -1.71 5.42 9.75
C LYS A 117 -0.32 5.05 9.23
N ASP A 118 0.40 4.18 9.91
CA ASP A 118 1.75 3.75 9.57
C ASP A 118 1.74 2.50 8.71
N LEU A 119 2.49 2.50 7.62
CA LEU A 119 2.62 1.36 6.70
C LEU A 119 4.05 0.83 6.71
N LYS A 120 4.21 -0.47 6.95
CA LYS A 120 5.49 -1.18 6.84
C LYS A 120 5.42 -2.24 5.75
N LEU A 121 6.31 -2.16 4.77
CA LEU A 121 6.51 -3.14 3.72
C LEU A 121 7.79 -3.91 4.05
N ILE A 122 7.62 -5.06 4.70
CA ILE A 122 8.73 -5.79 5.33
C ILE A 122 9.40 -6.72 4.34
N SER A 123 8.62 -7.48 3.58
CA SER A 123 9.10 -8.46 2.61
C SER A 123 7.99 -8.88 1.65
N GLY A 124 8.31 -9.76 0.70
CA GLY A 124 7.40 -10.24 -0.32
C GLY A 124 7.43 -9.40 -1.59
N LYS A 125 6.74 -9.87 -2.62
CA LYS A 125 6.66 -9.18 -3.90
C LYS A 125 5.32 -8.47 -4.04
N ILE A 126 5.36 -7.16 -4.24
CA ILE A 126 4.17 -6.30 -4.40
C ILE A 126 4.20 -5.71 -5.81
N THR A 127 3.26 -6.09 -6.65
CA THR A 127 3.11 -5.57 -8.00
C THR A 127 1.81 -4.79 -8.11
N ILE A 128 1.91 -3.54 -8.53
CA ILE A 128 0.78 -2.66 -8.83
C ILE A 128 0.86 -2.33 -10.33
N PRO A 129 0.22 -3.14 -11.19
CA PRO A 129 0.30 -2.94 -12.64
C PRO A 129 -0.47 -1.71 -13.10
N LYS A 130 -1.40 -1.24 -12.27
CA LYS A 130 -2.21 -0.07 -12.52
C LYS A 130 -2.76 0.49 -11.19
N ALA A 131 -2.59 1.80 -11.01
CA ALA A 131 -3.38 2.60 -10.08
C ALA A 131 -3.87 3.85 -10.81
N THR A 132 -5.16 4.12 -10.74
CA THR A 132 -5.78 5.28 -11.40
C THR A 132 -5.35 6.59 -10.76
N GLN A 133 -4.98 6.54 -9.49
CA GLN A 133 -4.32 7.62 -8.80
C GLN A 133 -2.96 7.13 -8.28
N ARG A 134 -2.80 6.91 -6.99
CA ARG A 134 -1.52 6.57 -6.34
C ARG A 134 -1.32 5.07 -6.25
N GLY A 135 -0.07 4.65 -6.29
CA GLY A 135 0.27 3.26 -6.03
C GLY A 135 0.06 2.89 -4.57
N ILE A 136 0.88 3.47 -3.70
CA ILE A 136 0.88 3.22 -2.25
C ILE A 136 0.80 4.57 -1.54
N LYS A 137 -0.20 4.71 -0.68
CA LYS A 137 -0.43 5.91 0.12
C LYS A 137 -0.58 5.56 1.59
N ALA A 138 0.14 6.26 2.45
CA ALA A 138 -0.07 6.23 3.89
C ALA A 138 -0.26 7.64 4.44
N LYS A 139 -0.89 7.75 5.61
CA LYS A 139 -1.04 9.06 6.24
C LYS A 139 0.22 9.45 7.02
N ASN A 140 0.67 8.60 7.95
CA ASN A 140 1.71 8.97 8.90
C ASN A 140 3.11 8.64 8.40
N SER A 141 3.35 7.41 7.95
CA SER A 141 4.66 6.97 7.48
C SER A 141 4.61 5.78 6.54
N ILE A 142 5.67 5.62 5.76
CA ILE A 142 5.95 4.41 4.99
C ILE A 142 7.39 3.98 5.28
N CYS A 143 7.56 2.74 5.77
CA CYS A 143 8.87 2.11 5.95
C CYS A 143 8.97 0.87 5.04
N ILE A 144 10.01 0.80 4.22
CA ILE A 144 10.30 -0.32 3.32
C ILE A 144 11.60 -0.97 3.77
N LEU A 145 11.53 -2.28 4.12
CA LEU A 145 12.69 -3.02 4.62
C LEU A 145 13.37 -3.84 3.50
N ASP A 146 12.65 -4.86 2.98
CA ASP A 146 13.22 -5.81 2.00
C ASP A 146 12.14 -6.32 1.03
N ALA A 147 11.17 -5.47 0.68
CA ALA A 147 10.13 -5.82 -0.28
C ALA A 147 10.60 -5.60 -1.73
N ASP A 148 10.15 -6.49 -2.64
CA ASP A 148 10.27 -6.32 -4.09
C ASP A 148 9.01 -5.63 -4.61
N ILE A 149 9.12 -4.38 -5.04
CA ILE A 149 7.98 -3.51 -5.35
C ILE A 149 8.07 -3.07 -6.81
N ASP A 150 6.99 -3.26 -7.56
CA ASP A 150 6.85 -2.76 -8.93
C ASP A 150 5.54 -1.98 -9.05
N ILE A 151 5.62 -0.69 -9.37
CA ILE A 151 4.45 0.21 -9.40
C ILE A 151 4.33 0.91 -10.75
N THR A 152 3.12 0.82 -11.32
CA THR A 152 2.64 1.72 -12.38
C THR A 152 1.42 2.48 -11.88
N SER A 153 1.50 3.82 -11.86
CA SER A 153 0.41 4.69 -11.38
C SER A 153 0.27 5.95 -12.23
N GLN A 154 -0.91 6.56 -12.22
CA GLN A 154 -1.14 7.82 -12.94
C GLN A 154 -0.73 9.05 -12.12
N ASN A 155 -0.82 8.96 -10.80
CA ASN A 155 -0.35 9.96 -9.84
C ASN A 155 0.86 9.38 -9.08
N SER A 156 1.25 9.95 -7.93
CA SER A 156 2.44 9.54 -7.18
C SER A 156 2.48 8.03 -6.91
N ALA A 157 3.65 7.41 -7.05
CA ALA A 157 3.76 5.96 -6.83
C ALA A 157 3.76 5.61 -5.34
N ILE A 158 4.55 6.31 -4.53
CA ILE A 158 4.62 6.16 -3.07
C ILE A 158 4.48 7.53 -2.44
N LYS A 159 3.44 7.71 -1.60
CA LYS A 159 3.15 9.01 -0.99
C LYS A 159 2.73 8.91 0.46
N VAL A 160 3.31 9.75 1.31
CA VAL A 160 2.85 10.03 2.67
C VAL A 160 2.21 11.42 2.70
N THR A 161 1.18 11.64 3.53
CA THR A 161 0.34 12.86 3.44
C THR A 161 0.17 13.62 4.76
N LYS A 162 0.89 13.28 5.83
CA LYS A 162 0.83 13.98 7.10
C LYS A 162 1.82 15.14 7.10
N ASP A 163 1.34 16.36 6.97
CA ASP A 163 2.12 17.59 6.82
C ASP A 163 2.12 18.50 8.06
N ASP A 164 1.26 18.21 9.04
CA ASP A 164 1.04 19.05 10.23
C ASP A 164 1.67 18.45 11.51
N ASP A 165 2.52 17.43 11.39
CA ASP A 165 3.20 16.76 12.51
C ASP A 165 4.65 16.43 12.09
N PRO A 166 5.66 17.09 12.67
CA PRO A 166 7.05 16.90 12.25
C PRO A 166 7.63 15.51 12.59
N GLU A 167 6.97 14.75 13.47
CA GLU A 167 7.34 13.36 13.78
C GLU A 167 6.69 12.34 12.83
N LYS A 168 5.87 12.81 11.89
CA LYS A 168 5.17 12.01 10.88
C LYS A 168 5.44 12.55 9.48
N GLY A 169 4.74 12.02 8.50
CA GLY A 169 4.90 12.45 7.11
C GLY A 169 6.17 11.95 6.44
N PHE A 170 6.85 10.95 7.00
CA PHE A 170 8.15 10.49 6.55
C PHE A 170 8.09 9.17 5.76
N VAL A 171 9.11 8.98 4.92
CA VAL A 171 9.41 7.72 4.22
C VAL A 171 10.81 7.27 4.60
N VAL A 172 10.97 5.99 4.94
CA VAL A 172 12.27 5.35 5.17
C VAL A 172 12.38 4.11 4.30
N ILE A 173 13.48 4.01 3.56
CA ILE A 173 13.82 2.85 2.74
C ILE A 173 15.14 2.27 3.26
N ASP A 174 15.07 1.09 3.85
CA ASP A 174 16.20 0.38 4.44
C ASP A 174 16.77 -0.69 3.51
N GLY A 175 16.07 -1.01 2.41
CA GLY A 175 16.48 -2.04 1.47
C GLY A 175 15.39 -2.39 0.47
N GLY A 176 15.51 -3.56 -0.15
CA GLY A 176 14.57 -4.08 -1.14
C GLY A 176 14.84 -3.59 -2.56
N LYS A 177 13.91 -3.92 -3.45
CA LYS A 177 13.99 -3.55 -4.87
C LYS A 177 12.71 -2.84 -5.26
N ILE A 178 12.84 -1.60 -5.76
CA ILE A 178 11.70 -0.74 -6.07
C ILE A 178 11.81 -0.26 -7.52
N ASN A 179 10.83 -0.67 -8.34
CA ASN A 179 10.70 -0.20 -9.73
C ASN A 179 9.44 0.65 -9.85
N ILE A 180 9.57 1.85 -10.42
CA ILE A 180 8.47 2.82 -10.51
C ILE A 180 8.35 3.35 -11.94
N SER A 181 7.09 3.43 -12.41
CA SER A 181 6.68 4.22 -13.56
C SER A 181 5.41 4.98 -13.17
N THR A 182 5.46 6.29 -13.11
CA THR A 182 4.35 7.11 -12.61
C THR A 182 4.19 8.42 -13.40
N GLY A 183 3.00 9.03 -13.27
CA GLY A 183 2.68 10.29 -13.91
C GLY A 183 3.06 11.52 -13.08
N LYS A 184 3.29 11.34 -11.76
CA LYS A 184 3.67 12.40 -10.82
C LYS A 184 4.95 12.02 -10.07
N ASP A 185 4.97 12.17 -8.75
CA ASP A 185 6.13 11.93 -7.91
C ASP A 185 6.40 10.43 -7.78
N ALA A 186 7.65 10.02 -7.88
CA ALA A 186 7.97 8.62 -7.64
C ALA A 186 7.85 8.28 -6.16
N ILE A 187 8.51 9.03 -5.29
CA ILE A 187 8.46 8.85 -3.83
C ILE A 187 8.36 10.23 -3.19
N HIS A 188 7.27 10.47 -2.47
CA HIS A 188 7.00 11.75 -1.82
C HIS A 188 6.76 11.58 -0.32
N ALA A 189 7.57 12.25 0.48
CA ALA A 189 7.38 12.45 1.90
C ALA A 189 7.01 13.91 2.19
N GLU A 190 6.10 14.15 3.11
CA GLU A 190 5.75 15.53 3.52
C GLU A 190 6.83 16.15 4.43
N THR A 191 7.58 15.31 5.14
CA THR A 191 8.63 15.77 6.06
C THR A 191 10.00 15.23 5.64
N HIS A 192 10.37 14.04 6.08
CA HIS A 192 11.68 13.48 5.90
C HIS A 192 11.65 12.22 5.03
N LEU A 193 12.50 12.16 4.02
CA LEU A 193 12.72 10.98 3.22
C LEU A 193 14.14 10.48 3.42
N THR A 194 14.30 9.26 3.92
CA THR A 194 15.59 8.64 4.18
C THR A 194 15.75 7.36 3.38
N ILE A 195 16.82 7.26 2.61
CA ILE A 195 17.21 6.03 1.90
C ILE A 195 18.54 5.56 2.49
N ARG A 196 18.54 4.38 3.15
CA ARG A 196 19.74 3.80 3.73
C ARG A 196 20.36 2.72 2.87
N ASP A 197 19.54 1.98 2.11
CA ASP A 197 19.97 0.93 1.20
C ASP A 197 18.85 0.59 0.19
N GLY A 198 19.10 -0.34 -0.70
CA GLY A 198 18.16 -0.87 -1.68
C GLY A 198 18.50 -0.50 -3.12
N TYR A 199 17.75 -1.10 -4.03
CA TYR A 199 17.79 -0.80 -5.46
C TYR A 199 16.52 -0.06 -5.86
N ILE A 200 16.63 1.19 -6.26
CA ILE A 200 15.50 2.04 -6.66
C ILE A 200 15.68 2.44 -8.12
N ASN A 201 14.74 2.03 -8.96
CA ASN A 201 14.75 2.34 -10.38
C ASN A 201 13.44 3.03 -10.79
N VAL A 202 13.49 4.34 -10.95
CA VAL A 202 12.39 5.16 -11.44
C VAL A 202 12.56 5.34 -12.94
N LYS A 203 11.76 4.60 -13.71
CA LYS A 203 11.82 4.61 -15.19
C LYS A 203 11.14 5.82 -15.79
N LYS A 204 10.18 6.41 -15.08
CA LYS A 204 9.40 7.55 -15.51
C LYS A 204 8.71 8.19 -14.31
N CYS A 205 8.82 9.52 -14.16
CA CYS A 205 8.05 10.33 -13.23
C CYS A 205 8.08 11.82 -13.67
N GLU A 206 7.24 12.64 -13.07
CA GLU A 206 7.37 14.11 -13.16
C GLU A 206 8.47 14.56 -12.21
N GLU A 207 8.34 14.23 -10.90
CA GLU A 207 9.35 14.44 -9.87
C GLU A 207 9.79 13.10 -9.26
N GLY A 208 11.08 12.96 -8.96
CA GLY A 208 11.64 11.70 -8.48
C GLY A 208 11.43 11.49 -7.00
N ILE A 209 12.41 11.90 -6.21
CA ILE A 209 12.45 11.73 -4.77
C ILE A 209 12.23 13.09 -4.13
N GLU A 210 11.14 13.24 -3.37
CA GLU A 210 10.71 14.53 -2.83
C GLU A 210 10.45 14.45 -1.32
N GLY A 211 10.86 15.48 -0.59
CA GLY A 211 10.62 15.67 0.84
C GLY A 211 11.12 17.01 1.30
N GLN A 212 10.66 17.53 2.46
CA GLN A 212 11.25 18.74 3.06
C GLN A 212 12.72 18.52 3.46
N MET A 213 13.10 17.29 3.72
CA MET A 213 14.47 16.86 3.95
C MET A 213 14.70 15.51 3.29
N VAL A 214 15.76 15.36 2.54
CA VAL A 214 16.11 14.12 1.84
C VAL A 214 17.52 13.70 2.25
N ASP A 215 17.64 12.52 2.89
CA ASP A 215 18.90 11.88 3.23
C ASP A 215 19.10 10.61 2.40
N ILE A 216 20.11 10.59 1.57
CA ILE A 216 20.54 9.39 0.82
C ILE A 216 21.86 8.92 1.42
N LEU A 217 21.79 7.84 2.19
CA LEU A 217 22.91 7.30 2.96
C LEU A 217 23.52 6.06 2.30
N GLY A 218 22.80 5.45 1.35
CA GLY A 218 23.24 4.26 0.63
C GLY A 218 22.27 3.85 -0.45
N GLY A 219 22.49 2.65 -1.01
CA GLY A 219 21.68 2.09 -2.07
C GLY A 219 22.15 2.43 -3.49
N GLU A 220 21.48 1.85 -4.47
CA GLU A 220 21.66 2.12 -5.89
C GLU A 220 20.38 2.76 -6.41
N ILE A 221 20.48 4.01 -6.90
CA ILE A 221 19.31 4.82 -7.23
C ILE A 221 19.45 5.33 -8.67
N HIS A 222 18.48 4.98 -9.51
CA HIS A 222 18.33 5.45 -10.86
C HIS A 222 17.00 6.18 -10.98
N VAL A 223 17.03 7.45 -11.38
CA VAL A 223 15.83 8.27 -11.56
C VAL A 223 15.83 8.93 -12.93
N PHE A 224 14.77 8.66 -13.70
CA PHE A 224 14.44 9.43 -14.88
C PHE A 224 13.18 10.26 -14.59
N ALA A 225 13.37 11.56 -14.38
CA ALA A 225 12.31 12.53 -14.12
C ALA A 225 12.23 13.56 -15.24
N TYR A 226 11.02 14.06 -15.52
CA TYR A 226 10.81 15.15 -16.48
C TYR A 226 11.11 16.52 -15.88
N ASN A 227 10.96 16.67 -14.58
CA ASN A 227 11.30 17.85 -13.81
C ASN A 227 12.50 17.53 -12.91
N ASP A 228 12.35 17.48 -11.62
CA ASP A 228 13.45 17.26 -10.69
C ASP A 228 13.60 15.78 -10.29
N ALA A 229 14.84 15.25 -10.39
CA ALA A 229 15.12 13.89 -9.93
C ALA A 229 15.11 13.79 -8.41
N ILE A 230 15.54 14.85 -7.71
CA ILE A 230 15.50 15.00 -6.26
C ILE A 230 15.08 16.43 -5.95
N ASN A 231 14.08 16.59 -5.09
CA ASN A 231 13.53 17.86 -4.65
C ASN A 231 13.46 17.89 -3.11
N ALA A 232 14.10 18.90 -2.48
CA ALA A 232 14.17 19.03 -1.01
C ALA A 232 14.14 20.51 -0.59
#